data_f4b190e1b9eaa5e2c281cd7567bd8765
#
_entry.id   f4b190e1b9eaa5e2c281cd7567bd8765
#
_cell.length_a   1.000
_cell.length_b   1.000
_cell.length_c   1.000
_cell.angle_alpha   90.00
_cell.angle_beta   90.00
_cell.angle_gamma   90.00
#
_symmetry.space_group_name_H-M   'P 1'
#
loop_
_entity.id
_entity.type
_entity.pdbx_description
1 polymer ?
#
loop_
_entity_poly.entity_id
_entity_poly.type
_entity_poly.pdbx_seq_one_letter_code
_entity_poly.pdbx_strand_id
1 'polypeptide(L)'
;MIFRAGFSVRFTHCFVFPLLLLVFLLVSAQLQAQNLAEKKELKRILFVFDASQSMWGKWEGKSKMELAKTLLIRVVDSLQQVPDTELALRLYGHQFPYPPGKCTDSKLEVPFAKNNHFRIKSVLRNLTPKGTTPIAYSLGEAAKDFAGLTDSRNMIILITDGLEECGGDPCAVSRDLQAAGIIMKPFVIGLGTGMSGELDCIGTYFDADDADHFAKALNLALKQVSKDLTTLTVELTDGNNVPRVTDIAMTFYEQPDNTNLSSFVHTLTPSGVADTLYLDHHPTYRLELHTRPSLHLDNIKLLEKQHNTLVVPVVQGKIKLSAAGSMPFGRELYGLVKRCGSDEIIHVVQAEQSEEFLAGCYDIEVLSLPRLMFEGVVLEENQVKNITVPQPGVLVMQRRHPVFGDLFVEHNGSLVWIYSLDSESVTTESLVLLPGNYRVIYRAARARKVAYTREISFTITSGKSIKVKL
;
A
#
# COMPACT_ATOMS: atom_id res chain seq x y z
N MET A 1 73.65 47.32 -52.24
CA MET A 1 72.32 46.70 -52.42
C MET A 1 72.15 45.70 -51.29
N ILE A 2 71.26 46.02 -50.34
CA ILE A 2 71.07 45.26 -49.07
C ILE A 2 69.74 44.60 -49.14
N PHE A 3 69.71 43.25 -49.14
CA PHE A 3 68.48 42.49 -48.96
C PHE A 3 68.27 42.18 -47.49
N ARG A 4 67.14 42.63 -46.89
CA ARG A 4 66.65 42.22 -45.56
C ARG A 4 65.72 41.07 -45.74
N ALA A 5 66.04 39.90 -45.18
CA ALA A 5 65.09 38.79 -44.97
C ALA A 5 64.30 38.98 -43.63
N GLY A 6 63.00 39.05 -43.72
CA GLY A 6 62.14 39.08 -42.57
C GLY A 6 61.76 37.64 -42.16
N PHE A 7 62.04 37.30 -40.88
CA PHE A 7 61.59 36.04 -40.27
C PHE A 7 60.23 36.27 -39.60
N SER A 8 59.17 35.56 -40.06
CA SER A 8 57.85 35.54 -39.43
C SER A 8 57.80 34.35 -38.51
N VAL A 9 57.84 34.57 -37.23
CA VAL A 9 57.54 33.53 -36.20
C VAL A 9 56.03 33.46 -36.01
N ARG A 10 55.39 32.34 -36.43
CA ARG A 10 54.02 32.03 -36.12
C ARG A 10 53.95 31.42 -34.72
N PHE A 11 53.27 32.13 -33.82
CA PHE A 11 52.86 31.62 -32.51
C PHE A 11 51.70 30.63 -32.67
N THR A 12 51.95 29.30 -32.55
CA THR A 12 50.97 28.21 -32.55
C THR A 12 50.74 27.61 -31.15
N HIS A 13 50.81 28.40 -30.09
CA HIS A 13 50.73 27.89 -28.72
C HIS A 13 49.47 28.32 -27.92
N CYS A 14 48.40 28.80 -28.57
CA CYS A 14 47.28 29.38 -27.82
C CYS A 14 46.09 28.42 -27.60
N PHE A 15 46.08 27.20 -28.16
CA PHE A 15 44.94 26.29 -28.05
C PHE A 15 45.16 25.02 -27.19
N VAL A 16 46.38 24.70 -26.84
CA VAL A 16 46.69 23.48 -26.07
C VAL A 16 46.46 23.67 -24.57
N PHE A 17 46.70 24.87 -24.06
CA PHE A 17 46.58 25.16 -22.63
C PHE A 17 45.14 25.11 -22.09
N PRO A 18 44.10 25.65 -22.75
CA PRO A 18 42.72 25.54 -22.26
C PRO A 18 42.18 24.11 -22.40
N LEU A 19 42.64 23.31 -23.37
CA LEU A 19 42.20 21.92 -23.52
C LEU A 19 42.75 21.04 -22.39
N LEU A 20 44.04 21.24 -22.01
CA LEU A 20 44.64 20.57 -20.85
C LEU A 20 43.99 20.91 -19.52
N LEU A 21 43.57 22.17 -19.34
CA LEU A 21 42.87 22.60 -18.15
C LEU A 21 41.46 21.98 -18.07
N LEU A 22 40.77 21.87 -19.21
CA LEU A 22 39.44 21.23 -19.29
C LEU A 22 39.52 19.73 -18.99
N VAL A 23 40.53 19.04 -19.50
CA VAL A 23 40.77 17.61 -19.22
C VAL A 23 41.12 17.41 -17.73
N PHE A 24 41.89 18.29 -17.13
CA PHE A 24 42.23 18.23 -15.71
C PHE A 24 41.01 18.47 -14.81
N LEU A 25 40.11 19.39 -15.19
CA LEU A 25 38.86 19.63 -14.51
C LEU A 25 37.85 18.45 -14.63
N LEU A 26 37.83 17.80 -15.80
CA LEU A 26 36.99 16.60 -16.01
C LEU A 26 37.54 15.38 -15.25
N VAL A 27 38.85 15.21 -15.18
CA VAL A 27 39.47 14.13 -14.40
C VAL A 27 39.32 14.38 -12.90
N SER A 28 39.44 15.65 -12.44
CA SER A 28 39.18 15.97 -11.01
C SER A 28 37.73 15.81 -10.61
N ALA A 29 36.77 16.12 -11.50
CA ALA A 29 35.34 15.88 -11.26
C ALA A 29 35.03 14.36 -11.24
N GLN A 30 35.67 13.55 -12.06
CA GLN A 30 35.53 12.08 -12.00
C GLN A 30 36.20 11.49 -10.77
N LEU A 31 37.33 12.02 -10.30
CA LEU A 31 37.92 11.58 -9.03
C LEU A 31 37.10 12.02 -7.81
N GLN A 32 36.41 13.15 -7.85
CA GLN A 32 35.47 13.55 -6.79
C GLN A 32 34.18 12.72 -6.82
N ALA A 33 33.70 12.29 -8.00
CA ALA A 33 32.55 11.37 -8.11
C ALA A 33 32.88 9.95 -7.62
N GLN A 34 34.13 9.51 -7.76
CA GLN A 34 34.60 8.22 -7.21
C GLN A 34 34.88 8.27 -5.70
N ASN A 35 35.04 9.45 -5.10
CA ASN A 35 35.20 9.66 -3.66
C ASN A 35 33.89 9.98 -2.90
N LEU A 36 32.74 9.84 -3.53
CA LEU A 36 31.51 9.50 -2.80
C LEU A 36 31.71 8.07 -2.30
N ALA A 37 32.57 7.94 -1.28
CA ALA A 37 32.79 6.70 -0.56
C ALA A 37 31.39 6.21 -0.18
N GLU A 38 31.06 5.05 -0.68
CA GLU A 38 29.86 4.28 -0.32
C GLU A 38 29.74 4.36 1.21
N LYS A 39 28.86 5.23 1.71
CA LYS A 39 28.71 5.45 3.17
C LYS A 39 28.34 4.10 3.75
N LYS A 40 29.29 3.44 4.40
CA LYS A 40 29.09 2.12 4.99
C LYS A 40 27.98 2.23 6.03
N GLU A 41 26.81 1.78 5.66
CA GLU A 41 25.63 1.78 6.54
C GLU A 41 25.84 0.77 7.65
N LEU A 42 25.83 1.25 8.91
CA LEU A 42 25.94 0.38 10.09
C LEU A 42 24.62 -0.40 10.24
N LYS A 43 24.72 -1.72 10.36
CA LYS A 43 23.59 -2.62 10.58
C LYS A 43 23.51 -2.96 12.06
N ARG A 44 22.32 -2.81 12.64
CA ARG A 44 22.06 -3.10 14.04
C ARG A 44 20.92 -4.10 14.14
N ILE A 45 21.22 -5.31 14.62
CA ILE A 45 20.25 -6.39 14.79
C ILE A 45 20.04 -6.62 16.26
N LEU A 46 18.81 -6.40 16.71
CA LEU A 46 18.37 -6.72 18.06
C LEU A 46 17.54 -8.00 18.04
N PHE A 47 18.04 -9.03 18.68
CA PHE A 47 17.24 -10.21 18.98
C PHE A 47 16.40 -9.93 20.24
N VAL A 48 15.09 -9.98 20.12
CA VAL A 48 14.14 -9.97 21.25
C VAL A 48 13.67 -11.40 21.41
N PHE A 49 14.08 -12.05 22.49
CA PHE A 49 13.95 -13.49 22.65
C PHE A 49 13.08 -13.83 23.86
N ASP A 50 12.09 -14.67 23.61
CA ASP A 50 11.15 -15.16 24.60
C ASP A 50 11.82 -16.17 25.56
N ALA A 51 11.70 -15.91 26.84
CA ALA A 51 12.07 -16.83 27.89
C ALA A 51 10.94 -16.97 28.93
N SER A 52 9.70 -16.83 28.48
CA SER A 52 8.51 -17.12 29.27
C SER A 52 8.38 -18.61 29.58
N GLN A 53 7.52 -18.95 30.52
CA GLN A 53 7.34 -20.32 30.99
C GLN A 53 6.84 -21.26 29.88
N SER A 54 6.08 -20.80 28.91
CA SER A 54 5.59 -21.57 27.74
C SER A 54 6.71 -22.18 26.92
N MET A 55 7.90 -21.58 26.91
CA MET A 55 9.08 -22.06 26.19
C MET A 55 9.63 -23.42 26.75
N TRP A 56 9.12 -23.90 27.87
CA TRP A 56 9.33 -25.29 28.31
C TRP A 56 8.53 -26.32 27.53
N GLY A 57 7.49 -25.86 26.78
CA GLY A 57 6.68 -26.71 25.94
C GLY A 57 7.55 -27.57 25.00
N LYS A 58 7.04 -28.74 24.63
CA LYS A 58 7.74 -29.66 23.72
C LYS A 58 7.45 -29.27 22.28
N TRP A 59 8.48 -29.30 21.46
CA TRP A 59 8.44 -29.11 20.02
C TRP A 59 9.45 -30.06 19.37
N GLU A 60 9.04 -30.93 18.46
CA GLU A 60 9.87 -31.94 17.83
C GLU A 60 10.71 -32.78 18.81
N GLY A 61 10.13 -33.14 19.96
CA GLY A 61 10.78 -33.98 20.97
C GLY A 61 11.75 -33.26 21.88
N LYS A 62 12.05 -31.98 21.66
CA LYS A 62 12.86 -31.10 22.53
C LYS A 62 11.97 -30.01 23.14
N SER A 63 12.50 -29.24 24.10
CA SER A 63 11.82 -28.03 24.52
C SER A 63 11.94 -26.96 23.42
N LYS A 64 10.90 -26.12 23.27
CA LYS A 64 10.93 -24.97 22.37
C LYS A 64 12.16 -24.08 22.64
N MET A 65 12.48 -23.88 23.92
CA MET A 65 13.66 -23.13 24.35
C MET A 65 14.97 -23.73 23.82
N GLU A 66 15.17 -25.07 23.95
CA GLU A 66 16.41 -25.70 23.48
C GLU A 66 16.57 -25.56 21.96
N LEU A 67 15.48 -25.74 21.22
CA LEU A 67 15.49 -25.65 19.79
C LEU A 67 15.74 -24.21 19.33
N ALA A 68 14.99 -23.24 19.88
CA ALA A 68 15.13 -21.82 19.56
C ALA A 68 16.56 -21.32 19.89
N LYS A 69 17.13 -21.71 21.03
CA LYS A 69 18.54 -21.38 21.37
C LYS A 69 19.52 -21.95 20.37
N THR A 70 19.35 -23.22 19.98
CA THR A 70 20.26 -23.89 19.04
C THR A 70 20.25 -23.19 17.69
N LEU A 71 19.05 -22.82 17.18
CA LEU A 71 18.87 -22.15 15.91
C LEU A 71 19.39 -20.71 15.94
N LEU A 72 19.10 -19.96 17.01
CA LEU A 72 19.60 -18.58 17.13
C LEU A 72 21.15 -18.57 17.27
N ILE A 73 21.76 -19.53 17.96
CA ILE A 73 23.23 -19.66 18.04
C ILE A 73 23.84 -19.85 16.64
N ARG A 74 23.26 -20.72 15.81
CA ARG A 74 23.73 -20.91 14.40
C ARG A 74 23.65 -19.61 13.60
N VAL A 75 22.60 -18.84 13.79
CA VAL A 75 22.42 -17.54 13.16
C VAL A 75 23.47 -16.54 13.60
N VAL A 76 23.65 -16.41 14.91
CA VAL A 76 24.68 -15.55 15.47
C VAL A 76 26.07 -15.91 14.92
N ASP A 77 26.35 -17.22 14.71
CA ASP A 77 27.59 -17.67 14.07
C ASP A 77 27.68 -17.25 12.60
N SER A 78 26.61 -17.36 11.83
CA SER A 78 26.60 -16.94 10.40
C SER A 78 26.82 -15.43 10.22
N LEU A 79 26.37 -14.63 11.19
CA LEU A 79 26.53 -13.17 11.16
C LEU A 79 27.96 -12.69 11.45
N GLN A 80 28.87 -13.57 11.91
CA GLN A 80 30.28 -13.20 12.11
C GLN A 80 30.98 -12.70 10.85
N GLN A 81 30.55 -13.19 9.69
CA GLN A 81 31.12 -12.82 8.39
C GLN A 81 30.48 -11.57 7.77
N VAL A 82 29.41 -11.04 8.39
CA VAL A 82 28.70 -9.87 7.86
C VAL A 82 29.36 -8.57 8.34
N PRO A 83 30.01 -7.79 7.46
CA PRO A 83 30.73 -6.59 7.86
C PRO A 83 29.79 -5.51 8.36
N ASP A 84 30.32 -4.60 9.18
CA ASP A 84 29.64 -3.42 9.72
C ASP A 84 28.29 -3.78 10.40
N THR A 85 28.30 -4.84 11.21
CA THR A 85 27.13 -5.35 11.92
C THR A 85 27.35 -5.29 13.43
N GLU A 86 26.40 -4.72 14.14
CA GLU A 86 26.30 -4.76 15.59
C GLU A 86 25.13 -5.65 15.99
N LEU A 87 25.36 -6.52 16.96
CA LEU A 87 24.35 -7.43 17.49
C LEU A 87 24.04 -7.07 18.93
N ALA A 88 22.76 -7.19 19.30
CA ALA A 88 22.29 -7.06 20.66
C ALA A 88 21.29 -8.17 21.02
N LEU A 89 21.10 -8.44 22.29
CA LEU A 89 20.13 -9.42 22.80
C LEU A 89 19.34 -8.83 23.95
N ARG A 90 18.03 -8.71 23.76
CA ARG A 90 17.04 -8.42 24.79
C ARG A 90 16.28 -9.70 25.11
N LEU A 91 16.12 -9.99 26.38
CA LEU A 91 15.32 -11.11 26.84
C LEU A 91 14.10 -10.61 27.59
N TYR A 92 13.01 -11.37 27.53
CA TYR A 92 11.87 -11.15 28.41
C TYR A 92 11.38 -12.45 29.03
N GLY A 93 10.67 -12.35 30.16
CA GLY A 93 10.17 -13.52 30.90
C GLY A 93 11.24 -14.39 31.53
N HIS A 94 12.44 -13.86 31.81
CA HIS A 94 13.55 -14.66 32.31
C HIS A 94 14.00 -14.32 33.73
N GLN A 95 13.60 -13.18 34.29
CA GLN A 95 14.07 -12.70 35.59
C GLN A 95 13.13 -13.14 36.72
N PHE A 96 11.83 -13.06 36.51
CA PHE A 96 10.80 -13.28 37.54
C PHE A 96 9.99 -14.53 37.23
N PRO A 97 9.88 -15.50 38.17
CA PRO A 97 9.11 -16.72 37.91
C PRO A 97 7.61 -16.44 37.86
N TYR A 98 6.91 -17.23 37.09
CA TYR A 98 5.44 -17.25 37.07
C TYR A 98 4.96 -18.54 37.78
N PRO A 99 3.93 -18.47 38.65
CA PRO A 99 3.28 -17.29 39.21
C PRO A 99 4.09 -16.56 40.28
N PRO A 100 3.90 -15.24 40.54
CA PRO A 100 2.90 -14.37 39.88
C PRO A 100 3.35 -13.75 38.55
N GLY A 101 4.66 -13.81 38.20
CA GLY A 101 5.23 -13.15 37.04
C GLY A 101 5.32 -11.62 37.19
N LYS A 102 5.90 -10.98 36.18
CA LYS A 102 6.04 -9.53 36.15
C LYS A 102 5.96 -9.01 34.70
N CYS A 103 4.96 -8.19 34.41
CA CYS A 103 4.73 -7.65 33.06
C CYS A 103 5.75 -6.60 32.61
N THR A 104 6.73 -6.26 33.42
CA THR A 104 7.89 -5.45 33.05
C THR A 104 9.18 -6.26 33.03
N ASP A 105 9.07 -7.60 32.92
CA ASP A 105 10.22 -8.49 32.82
C ASP A 105 10.80 -8.48 31.41
N SER A 106 11.57 -7.44 31.12
CA SER A 106 12.32 -7.29 29.88
C SER A 106 13.66 -6.63 30.17
N LYS A 107 14.75 -7.15 29.61
CA LYS A 107 16.09 -6.63 29.87
C LYS A 107 17.02 -6.80 28.69
N LEU A 108 17.77 -5.75 28.36
CA LEU A 108 18.87 -5.77 27.39
C LEU A 108 20.08 -6.46 28.04
N GLU A 109 20.24 -7.77 27.82
CA GLU A 109 21.33 -8.55 28.39
C GLU A 109 22.65 -8.33 27.68
N VAL A 110 22.62 -8.11 26.37
CA VAL A 110 23.79 -7.80 25.57
C VAL A 110 23.54 -6.54 24.77
N PRO A 111 24.09 -5.39 25.17
CA PRO A 111 23.97 -4.13 24.40
C PRO A 111 24.64 -4.22 23.04
N PHE A 112 24.25 -3.34 22.09
CA PHE A 112 24.83 -3.28 20.76
C PHE A 112 26.35 -3.10 20.80
N ALA A 113 27.05 -3.98 20.13
CA ALA A 113 28.47 -3.84 19.82
C ALA A 113 28.86 -4.76 18.67
N LYS A 114 29.96 -4.43 17.99
CA LYS A 114 30.64 -5.35 17.08
C LYS A 114 31.17 -6.54 17.85
N ASN A 115 31.21 -7.72 17.24
CA ASN A 115 31.77 -8.96 17.81
C ASN A 115 31.06 -9.49 19.09
N ASN A 116 29.79 -9.19 19.26
CA ASN A 116 28.99 -9.66 20.42
C ASN A 116 28.62 -11.16 20.37
N HIS A 117 29.00 -11.88 19.34
CA HIS A 117 28.65 -13.28 19.10
C HIS A 117 28.90 -14.19 20.30
N PHE A 118 30.09 -14.08 20.92
CA PHE A 118 30.42 -14.89 22.08
C PHE A 118 29.54 -14.56 23.31
N ARG A 119 29.28 -13.26 23.55
CA ARG A 119 28.46 -12.83 24.69
C ARG A 119 27.01 -13.29 24.55
N ILE A 120 26.42 -13.14 23.35
CA ILE A 120 25.07 -13.60 23.06
C ILE A 120 24.96 -15.11 23.25
N LYS A 121 25.88 -15.88 22.69
CA LYS A 121 25.91 -17.34 22.84
C LYS A 121 26.06 -17.77 24.31
N SER A 122 26.87 -17.07 25.09
CA SER A 122 27.05 -17.35 26.52
C SER A 122 25.77 -17.13 27.31
N VAL A 123 25.05 -16.00 27.04
CA VAL A 123 23.76 -15.74 27.69
C VAL A 123 22.73 -16.79 27.31
N LEU A 124 22.59 -17.11 26.02
CA LEU A 124 21.63 -18.11 25.55
C LEU A 124 21.85 -19.49 26.15
N ARG A 125 23.10 -19.94 26.25
CA ARG A 125 23.42 -21.27 26.84
C ARG A 125 22.91 -21.42 28.27
N ASN A 126 23.00 -20.35 29.07
CA ASN A 126 22.61 -20.34 30.47
C ASN A 126 21.17 -19.92 30.73
N LEU A 127 20.43 -19.57 29.66
CA LEU A 127 19.06 -19.06 29.75
C LEU A 127 18.09 -20.19 30.11
N THR A 128 17.19 -19.94 31.06
CA THR A 128 16.09 -20.82 31.42
C THR A 128 14.76 -20.07 31.42
N PRO A 129 13.69 -20.65 30.88
CA PRO A 129 12.36 -20.04 30.91
C PRO A 129 11.82 -19.89 32.33
N LYS A 130 11.11 -18.79 32.61
CA LYS A 130 10.58 -18.54 33.96
C LYS A 130 9.25 -17.81 34.02
N GLY A 131 9.09 -16.74 33.29
CA GLY A 131 8.08 -15.69 33.53
C GLY A 131 6.94 -15.64 32.52
N THR A 132 6.34 -14.46 32.43
CA THR A 132 5.25 -14.11 31.54
C THR A 132 5.75 -13.62 30.16
N THR A 133 4.83 -13.35 29.26
CA THR A 133 5.10 -12.94 27.86
C THR A 133 4.73 -11.46 27.60
N PRO A 134 5.50 -10.45 28.09
CA PRO A 134 5.23 -9.03 27.90
C PRO A 134 5.81 -8.51 26.57
N ILE A 135 5.22 -8.89 25.44
CA ILE A 135 5.72 -8.52 24.09
C ILE A 135 5.65 -7.00 23.89
N ALA A 136 4.49 -6.38 24.14
CA ALA A 136 4.30 -4.95 23.95
C ALA A 136 5.30 -4.12 24.78
N TYR A 137 5.46 -4.44 26.04
CA TYR A 137 6.45 -3.79 26.90
C TYR A 137 7.88 -3.98 26.36
N SER A 138 8.22 -5.20 25.93
CA SER A 138 9.56 -5.52 25.43
C SER A 138 9.90 -4.82 24.13
N LEU A 139 8.95 -4.67 23.21
CA LEU A 139 9.11 -3.91 21.98
C LEU A 139 9.27 -2.39 22.27
N GLY A 140 8.51 -1.85 23.22
CA GLY A 140 8.67 -0.46 23.64
C GLY A 140 10.04 -0.16 24.26
N GLU A 141 10.59 -1.10 25.04
CA GLU A 141 11.96 -1.01 25.56
C GLU A 141 13.02 -1.21 24.45
N ALA A 142 12.75 -2.11 23.49
CA ALA A 142 13.62 -2.35 22.34
C ALA A 142 13.83 -1.11 21.48
N ALA A 143 12.82 -0.26 21.36
CA ALA A 143 12.93 1.03 20.69
C ALA A 143 14.01 1.93 21.31
N LYS A 144 14.07 1.95 22.63
CA LYS A 144 15.06 2.75 23.39
C LYS A 144 16.49 2.25 23.20
N ASP A 145 16.66 0.94 22.91
CA ASP A 145 17.97 0.35 22.67
C ASP A 145 18.62 0.86 21.37
N PHE A 146 17.84 1.35 20.42
CA PHE A 146 18.34 1.95 19.17
C PHE A 146 18.64 3.45 19.28
N ALA A 147 18.34 4.08 20.41
CA ALA A 147 18.51 5.53 20.56
C ALA A 147 19.96 6.00 20.28
N GLY A 148 20.07 7.15 19.61
CA GLY A 148 21.34 7.87 19.44
C GLY A 148 22.08 7.70 18.11
N LEU A 149 21.59 6.87 17.16
CA LEU A 149 22.20 6.72 15.83
C LEU A 149 21.15 6.87 14.73
N THR A 150 21.22 7.98 14.00
CA THR A 150 20.29 8.31 12.90
C THR A 150 20.63 7.65 11.56
N ASP A 151 21.87 7.19 11.39
CA ASP A 151 22.42 6.67 10.13
C ASP A 151 22.71 5.15 10.21
N SER A 152 21.83 4.39 10.82
CA SER A 152 21.98 2.94 10.94
C SER A 152 20.73 2.22 10.49
N ARG A 153 20.93 1.04 9.90
CA ARG A 153 19.84 0.14 9.57
C ARG A 153 19.49 -0.68 10.78
N ASN A 154 18.36 -0.37 11.39
CA ASN A 154 17.89 -1.01 12.61
C ASN A 154 16.91 -2.14 12.29
N MET A 155 17.13 -3.30 12.89
CA MET A 155 16.27 -4.48 12.72
C MET A 155 16.00 -5.14 14.07
N ILE A 156 14.75 -5.48 14.32
CA ILE A 156 14.33 -6.34 15.42
C ILE A 156 13.95 -7.72 14.86
N ILE A 157 14.47 -8.77 15.48
CA ILE A 157 14.04 -10.15 15.27
C ILE A 157 13.40 -10.61 16.56
N LEU A 158 12.08 -10.72 16.59
CA LEU A 158 11.31 -11.24 17.72
C LEU A 158 11.15 -12.74 17.55
N ILE A 159 11.54 -13.50 18.55
CA ILE A 159 11.38 -14.95 18.62
C ILE A 159 10.50 -15.26 19.84
N THR A 160 9.31 -15.79 19.59
CA THR A 160 8.30 -16.06 20.61
C THR A 160 7.54 -17.36 20.33
N ASP A 161 7.01 -17.97 21.36
CA ASP A 161 6.12 -19.14 21.25
C ASP A 161 4.69 -18.84 21.75
N GLY A 162 4.42 -17.57 22.08
CA GLY A 162 3.16 -17.15 22.67
C GLY A 162 2.69 -15.77 22.19
N LEU A 163 1.49 -15.43 22.62
CA LEU A 163 0.87 -14.14 22.45
C LEU A 163 1.12 -13.24 23.66
N GLU A 164 0.74 -11.96 23.55
CA GLU A 164 0.80 -11.00 24.64
C GLU A 164 -0.04 -11.48 25.85
N GLU A 165 0.58 -11.68 27.02
CA GLU A 165 -0.09 -12.13 28.23
C GLU A 165 -0.27 -11.04 29.29
N CYS A 166 0.27 -9.86 29.05
CA CYS A 166 0.29 -8.75 30.03
C CYS A 166 -0.71 -7.64 29.72
N GLY A 167 -1.62 -7.87 28.75
CA GLY A 167 -2.67 -6.91 28.38
C GLY A 167 -2.15 -5.69 27.65
N GLY A 168 -0.92 -5.71 27.15
CA GLY A 168 -0.38 -4.72 26.23
C GLY A 168 -0.96 -4.90 24.82
N ASP A 169 -0.81 -3.87 23.97
CA ASP A 169 -1.13 -3.95 22.55
C ASP A 169 0.17 -3.84 21.73
N PRO A 170 0.75 -4.97 21.30
CA PRO A 170 1.96 -4.97 20.49
C PRO A 170 1.78 -4.25 19.15
N CYS A 171 0.56 -4.27 18.59
CA CYS A 171 0.23 -3.57 17.36
C CYS A 171 0.25 -2.05 17.54
N ALA A 172 -0.29 -1.55 18.65
CA ALA A 172 -0.22 -0.12 18.98
C ALA A 172 1.24 0.33 19.12
N VAL A 173 2.05 -0.42 19.85
CA VAL A 173 3.48 -0.13 20.03
C VAL A 173 4.20 -0.10 18.67
N SER A 174 3.93 -1.06 17.78
CA SER A 174 4.50 -1.08 16.44
C SER A 174 4.12 0.17 15.63
N ARG A 175 2.85 0.60 15.68
CA ARG A 175 2.38 1.84 15.02
C ARG A 175 3.05 3.08 15.59
N ASP A 176 3.20 3.17 16.91
CA ASP A 176 3.84 4.31 17.57
C ASP A 176 5.31 4.44 17.17
N LEU A 177 6.01 3.32 17.04
CA LEU A 177 7.39 3.27 16.56
C LEU A 177 7.51 3.74 15.11
N GLN A 178 6.61 3.31 14.25
CA GLN A 178 6.53 3.76 12.85
C GLN A 178 6.21 5.26 12.78
N ALA A 179 5.26 5.74 13.56
CA ALA A 179 4.88 7.16 13.62
C ALA A 179 6.03 8.05 14.12
N ALA A 180 6.90 7.53 14.99
CA ALA A 180 8.11 8.20 15.45
C ALA A 180 9.25 8.18 14.41
N GLY A 181 9.02 7.65 13.20
CA GLY A 181 10.03 7.54 12.14
C GLY A 181 11.13 6.52 12.45
N ILE A 182 10.92 5.65 13.42
CA ILE A 182 11.83 4.55 13.72
C ILE A 182 11.53 3.43 12.73
N ILE A 183 12.37 3.33 11.71
CA ILE A 183 12.29 2.24 10.72
C ILE A 183 12.70 0.95 11.41
N MET A 184 11.75 0.27 12.01
CA MET A 184 11.90 -1.07 12.54
C MET A 184 11.08 -2.02 11.67
N LYS A 185 11.73 -3.06 11.15
CA LYS A 185 11.03 -4.20 10.52
C LYS A 185 11.23 -5.40 11.46
N PRO A 186 10.35 -5.58 12.46
CA PRO A 186 10.43 -6.76 13.31
C PRO A 186 10.08 -7.98 12.48
N PHE A 187 10.89 -9.03 12.61
CA PHE A 187 10.57 -10.37 12.13
C PHE A 187 10.05 -11.15 13.32
N VAL A 188 8.83 -11.62 13.21
CA VAL A 188 8.21 -12.46 14.25
C VAL A 188 8.31 -13.90 13.81
N ILE A 189 9.01 -14.71 14.59
CA ILE A 189 9.15 -16.13 14.35
C ILE A 189 8.34 -16.86 15.41
N GLY A 190 7.18 -17.35 15.04
CA GLY A 190 6.30 -18.13 15.91
C GLY A 190 6.81 -19.56 16.06
N LEU A 191 6.86 -20.04 17.30
CA LEU A 191 7.25 -21.41 17.64
C LEU A 191 6.00 -22.22 18.00
N GLY A 192 5.25 -22.66 17.00
CA GLY A 192 4.00 -23.41 17.17
C GLY A 192 2.87 -22.90 16.30
N THR A 193 1.82 -23.68 16.18
CA THR A 193 0.71 -23.38 15.27
C THR A 193 -0.26 -22.35 15.84
N GLY A 194 -0.81 -21.48 14.96
CA GLY A 194 -2.04 -20.72 15.22
C GLY A 194 -1.87 -19.28 15.70
N MET A 195 -0.68 -18.68 15.62
CA MET A 195 -0.45 -17.26 15.99
C MET A 195 -0.55 -16.30 14.78
N SER A 196 -0.74 -16.82 13.57
CA SER A 196 -0.96 -16.00 12.38
C SER A 196 -2.23 -15.14 12.52
N GLY A 197 -2.12 -13.87 12.17
CA GLY A 197 -3.18 -12.87 12.25
C GLY A 197 -3.10 -11.95 13.47
N GLU A 198 -2.69 -12.42 14.64
CA GLU A 198 -2.61 -11.57 15.83
C GLU A 198 -1.29 -10.77 15.92
N LEU A 199 -0.22 -11.28 15.33
CA LEU A 199 1.10 -10.65 15.31
C LEU A 199 1.51 -10.06 13.94
N ASP A 200 0.70 -10.24 12.91
CA ASP A 200 0.97 -9.71 11.55
C ASP A 200 1.11 -8.18 11.52
N CYS A 201 0.45 -7.50 12.43
CA CYS A 201 0.54 -6.04 12.58
C CYS A 201 1.87 -5.54 13.14
N ILE A 202 2.68 -6.41 13.74
CA ILE A 202 3.97 -6.03 14.33
C ILE A 202 5.05 -5.97 13.26
N GLY A 203 4.99 -6.89 12.27
CA GLY A 203 5.98 -7.01 11.21
C GLY A 203 5.77 -8.24 10.34
N THR A 204 6.81 -8.66 9.62
CA THR A 204 6.72 -9.89 8.82
C THR A 204 6.68 -11.10 9.75
N TYR A 205 5.53 -11.77 9.77
CA TYR A 205 5.33 -13.00 10.55
C TYR A 205 5.80 -14.23 9.76
N PHE A 206 6.51 -15.12 10.45
CA PHE A 206 6.92 -16.41 9.92
C PHE A 206 6.45 -17.49 10.88
N ASP A 207 5.56 -18.35 10.43
CA ASP A 207 5.18 -19.54 11.18
C ASP A 207 6.27 -20.59 11.02
N ALA A 208 6.86 -21.00 12.12
CA ALA A 208 7.88 -22.02 12.14
C ALA A 208 7.29 -23.29 12.77
N ASP A 209 6.64 -24.11 11.94
CA ASP A 209 6.04 -25.38 12.37
C ASP A 209 7.11 -26.39 12.79
N ASP A 210 8.31 -26.27 12.23
CA ASP A 210 9.45 -27.13 12.48
C ASP A 210 10.79 -26.37 12.42
N ALA A 211 11.88 -27.05 12.78
CA ALA A 211 13.22 -26.48 12.79
C ALA A 211 13.71 -26.01 11.41
N ASP A 212 13.28 -26.65 10.34
CA ASP A 212 13.67 -26.28 8.98
C ASP A 212 12.94 -25.01 8.54
N HIS A 213 11.66 -24.85 8.87
CA HIS A 213 10.89 -23.63 8.62
C HIS A 213 11.45 -22.47 9.44
N PHE A 214 11.79 -22.67 10.72
CA PHE A 214 12.47 -21.67 11.53
C PHE A 214 13.80 -21.23 10.90
N ALA A 215 14.64 -22.18 10.48
CA ALA A 215 15.92 -21.86 9.85
C ALA A 215 15.74 -21.10 8.54
N LYS A 216 14.74 -21.45 7.73
CA LYS A 216 14.40 -20.72 6.47
C LYS A 216 13.92 -19.30 6.78
N ALA A 217 12.99 -19.14 7.73
CA ALA A 217 12.47 -17.83 8.14
C ALA A 217 13.60 -16.90 8.62
N LEU A 218 14.46 -17.42 9.47
CA LEU A 218 15.58 -16.69 10.00
C LEU A 218 16.63 -16.34 8.93
N ASN A 219 16.93 -17.28 8.01
CA ASN A 219 17.81 -17.01 6.87
C ASN A 219 17.23 -15.95 5.93
N LEU A 220 15.92 -15.93 5.75
CA LEU A 220 15.24 -14.89 4.95
C LEU A 220 15.36 -13.52 5.63
N ALA A 221 15.16 -13.45 6.95
CA ALA A 221 15.37 -12.24 7.74
C ALA A 221 16.82 -11.74 7.61
N LEU A 222 17.78 -12.64 7.66
CA LEU A 222 19.21 -12.33 7.56
C LEU A 222 19.67 -11.95 6.15
N LYS A 223 19.11 -12.55 5.13
CA LYS A 223 19.36 -12.12 3.74
C LYS A 223 19.05 -10.64 3.56
N GLN A 224 18.07 -10.09 4.26
CA GLN A 224 17.77 -8.66 4.23
C GLN A 224 18.84 -7.78 4.93
N VAL A 225 19.78 -8.36 5.62
CA VAL A 225 20.90 -7.67 6.30
C VAL A 225 22.21 -7.75 5.54
N SER A 226 22.41 -8.77 4.68
CA SER A 226 23.68 -8.98 3.96
C SER A 226 23.86 -8.00 2.80
N LYS A 227 25.11 -7.64 2.47
CA LYS A 227 25.47 -6.76 1.34
C LYS A 227 25.18 -7.36 -0.04
N ASP A 228 24.90 -8.66 -0.09
CA ASP A 228 24.65 -9.40 -1.34
C ASP A 228 23.18 -9.35 -1.79
N LEU A 229 22.40 -8.39 -1.29
CA LEU A 229 21.00 -8.25 -1.65
C LEU A 229 20.80 -7.47 -2.94
N THR A 230 19.93 -8.01 -3.74
CA THR A 230 19.32 -7.25 -4.81
C THR A 230 18.28 -6.33 -4.22
N THR A 231 18.40 -5.05 -4.45
CA THR A 231 17.48 -4.03 -3.94
C THR A 231 16.81 -3.30 -5.08
N LEU A 232 15.61 -2.81 -4.83
CA LEU A 232 14.81 -2.05 -5.79
C LEU A 232 14.23 -0.81 -5.12
N THR A 233 14.43 0.35 -5.73
CA THR A 233 13.63 1.55 -5.46
C THR A 233 12.65 1.74 -6.60
N VAL A 234 11.36 1.89 -6.27
CA VAL A 234 10.32 2.26 -7.24
C VAL A 234 10.08 3.75 -7.11
N GLU A 235 10.39 4.51 -8.14
CA GLU A 235 10.15 5.94 -8.21
C GLU A 235 8.84 6.19 -8.95
N LEU A 236 7.78 6.60 -8.24
CA LEU A 236 6.52 6.99 -8.86
C LEU A 236 6.59 8.47 -9.21
N THR A 237 6.61 8.76 -10.53
CA THR A 237 6.77 10.13 -11.02
C THR A 237 5.45 10.73 -11.48
N ASP A 238 5.35 12.05 -11.35
CA ASP A 238 4.28 12.84 -11.97
C ASP A 238 4.51 13.05 -13.47
N GLY A 239 3.64 13.82 -14.12
CA GLY A 239 3.75 14.16 -15.55
C GLY A 239 4.98 14.98 -15.94
N ASN A 240 5.71 15.52 -14.96
CA ASN A 240 6.97 16.24 -15.16
C ASN A 240 8.20 15.36 -14.86
N ASN A 241 8.02 14.04 -14.69
CA ASN A 241 9.03 13.08 -14.28
C ASN A 241 9.68 13.39 -12.91
N VAL A 242 8.93 14.04 -12.00
CA VAL A 242 9.42 14.28 -10.64
C VAL A 242 8.90 13.18 -9.72
N PRO A 243 9.79 12.47 -8.95
CA PRO A 243 9.39 11.37 -8.06
C PRO A 243 8.76 11.92 -6.78
N ARG A 244 7.46 12.22 -6.83
CA ARG A 244 6.69 12.77 -5.69
C ARG A 244 5.34 12.09 -5.46
N VAL A 245 4.98 11.13 -6.32
CA VAL A 245 3.76 10.35 -6.12
C VAL A 245 4.03 9.28 -5.07
N THR A 246 3.11 9.11 -4.12
CA THR A 246 3.28 8.21 -2.97
C THR A 246 1.93 7.64 -2.50
N ASP A 247 1.94 6.81 -1.45
CA ASP A 247 0.76 6.23 -0.80
C ASP A 247 -0.08 5.32 -1.73
N ILE A 248 0.57 4.72 -2.74
CA ILE A 248 -0.05 3.76 -3.65
C ILE A 248 0.37 2.35 -3.25
N ALA A 249 -0.61 1.47 -3.05
CA ALA A 249 -0.34 0.06 -2.86
C ALA A 249 0.20 -0.56 -4.16
N MET A 250 1.21 -1.41 -4.03
CA MET A 250 1.86 -2.10 -5.14
C MET A 250 2.11 -3.56 -4.81
N THR A 251 1.96 -4.44 -5.79
CA THR A 251 2.14 -5.87 -5.64
C THR A 251 3.07 -6.40 -6.71
N PHE A 252 4.07 -7.15 -6.29
CA PHE A 252 4.98 -7.88 -7.17
C PHE A 252 4.53 -9.32 -7.30
N TYR A 253 4.44 -9.80 -8.52
CA TYR A 253 4.13 -11.18 -8.88
C TYR A 253 5.32 -11.79 -9.61
N GLU A 254 5.68 -13.02 -9.26
CA GLU A 254 6.66 -13.79 -10.02
C GLU A 254 6.05 -14.30 -11.33
N GLN A 255 6.79 -14.16 -12.41
CA GLN A 255 6.42 -14.72 -13.71
C GLN A 255 7.20 -16.02 -13.99
N PRO A 256 6.60 -17.03 -14.69
CA PRO A 256 5.35 -16.94 -15.44
C PRO A 256 4.07 -17.23 -14.62
N ASP A 257 4.19 -17.78 -13.42
CA ASP A 257 3.05 -18.36 -12.68
C ASP A 257 2.16 -17.32 -12.00
N ASN A 258 2.56 -16.03 -12.02
CA ASN A 258 1.87 -14.91 -11.37
C ASN A 258 1.58 -15.17 -9.87
N THR A 259 2.47 -15.87 -9.20
CA THR A 259 2.39 -16.05 -7.75
C THR A 259 2.57 -14.71 -7.06
N ASN A 260 1.69 -14.40 -6.10
CA ASN A 260 1.85 -13.20 -5.30
C ASN A 260 3.06 -13.38 -4.39
N LEU A 261 4.07 -12.55 -4.57
CA LEU A 261 5.28 -12.60 -3.78
C LEU A 261 5.26 -11.61 -2.62
N SER A 262 4.97 -10.33 -2.91
CA SER A 262 5.07 -9.28 -1.91
C SER A 262 4.21 -8.06 -2.29
N SER A 263 3.52 -7.52 -1.30
CA SER A 263 2.77 -6.27 -1.43
C SER A 263 3.33 -5.21 -0.49
N PHE A 264 3.37 -3.97 -0.98
CA PHE A 264 3.90 -2.81 -0.27
C PHE A 264 2.99 -1.61 -0.48
N VAL A 265 3.06 -0.64 0.42
CA VAL A 265 2.56 0.71 0.13
C VAL A 265 3.76 1.58 -0.18
N HIS A 266 3.78 2.20 -1.36
CA HIS A 266 4.84 3.12 -1.74
C HIS A 266 4.92 4.26 -0.74
N THR A 267 6.13 4.56 -0.28
CA THR A 267 6.36 5.57 0.75
C THR A 267 7.57 6.42 0.39
N LEU A 268 7.45 7.73 0.59
CA LEU A 268 8.57 8.67 0.51
C LEU A 268 9.07 9.02 1.91
N THR A 269 10.38 9.10 2.06
CA THR A 269 11.01 9.66 3.24
C THR A 269 10.68 11.16 3.37
N PRO A 270 10.87 11.80 4.53
CA PRO A 270 10.71 13.24 4.68
C PRO A 270 11.58 14.07 3.71
N SER A 271 12.67 13.50 3.19
CA SER A 271 13.52 14.11 2.16
C SER A 271 13.04 13.86 0.72
N GLY A 272 11.90 13.19 0.53
CA GLY A 272 11.32 12.92 -0.78
C GLY A 272 11.96 11.76 -1.55
N VAL A 273 12.67 10.87 -0.86
CA VAL A 273 13.29 9.68 -1.47
C VAL A 273 12.40 8.47 -1.24
N ALA A 274 12.14 7.68 -2.27
CA ALA A 274 11.37 6.45 -2.17
C ALA A 274 12.12 5.38 -1.36
N ASP A 275 11.38 4.58 -0.58
CA ASP A 275 11.95 3.51 0.24
C ASP A 275 12.52 2.38 -0.64
N THR A 276 13.47 1.65 -0.09
CA THR A 276 14.17 0.58 -0.79
C THR A 276 13.53 -0.77 -0.45
N LEU A 277 13.14 -1.51 -1.48
CA LEU A 277 12.60 -2.86 -1.40
C LEU A 277 13.71 -3.91 -1.56
N TYR A 278 13.47 -5.07 -0.98
CA TYR A 278 14.34 -6.24 -1.08
C TYR A 278 13.60 -7.34 -1.84
N LEU A 279 14.07 -7.66 -3.04
CA LEU A 279 13.50 -8.67 -3.90
C LEU A 279 14.59 -9.62 -4.40
N ASP A 280 14.21 -10.86 -4.71
CA ASP A 280 15.13 -11.81 -5.33
C ASP A 280 15.40 -11.40 -6.80
N HIS A 281 16.58 -11.68 -7.31
CA HIS A 281 16.93 -11.35 -8.70
C HIS A 281 16.60 -12.48 -9.68
N HIS A 282 16.36 -13.70 -9.19
CA HIS A 282 16.12 -14.85 -10.04
C HIS A 282 14.80 -14.79 -10.82
N PRO A 283 13.65 -14.42 -10.22
CA PRO A 283 12.41 -14.34 -10.98
C PRO A 283 12.36 -13.08 -11.85
N THR A 284 11.60 -13.17 -12.92
CA THR A 284 11.09 -12.00 -13.63
C THR A 284 9.81 -11.56 -12.94
N TYR A 285 9.62 -10.26 -12.71
CA TYR A 285 8.46 -9.76 -11.99
C TYR A 285 7.46 -9.06 -12.91
N ARG A 286 6.21 -9.13 -12.50
CA ARG A 286 5.15 -8.20 -12.87
C ARG A 286 4.85 -7.33 -11.65
N LEU A 287 4.88 -6.01 -11.82
CA LEU A 287 4.44 -5.03 -10.83
C LEU A 287 3.02 -4.59 -11.17
N GLU A 288 2.13 -4.65 -10.20
CA GLU A 288 0.82 -4.03 -10.22
C GLU A 288 0.77 -2.86 -9.23
N LEU A 289 0.49 -1.66 -9.73
CA LEU A 289 0.14 -0.50 -8.93
C LEU A 289 -1.39 -0.43 -8.82
N HIS A 290 -1.89 -0.41 -7.59
CA HIS A 290 -3.33 -0.38 -7.31
C HIS A 290 -3.91 1.03 -7.47
N THR A 291 -3.71 1.59 -8.66
CA THR A 291 -4.33 2.85 -9.11
C THR A 291 -5.73 2.57 -9.69
N ARG A 292 -6.44 3.60 -10.14
CA ARG A 292 -7.72 3.47 -10.84
C ARG A 292 -7.61 4.06 -12.25
N PRO A 293 -7.61 3.24 -13.31
CA PRO A 293 -7.47 1.77 -13.31
C PRO A 293 -6.09 1.31 -12.82
N SER A 294 -5.95 0.02 -12.45
CA SER A 294 -4.65 -0.55 -12.07
C SER A 294 -3.63 -0.40 -13.21
N LEU A 295 -2.40 -0.07 -12.84
CA LEU A 295 -1.26 0.04 -13.77
C LEU A 295 -0.37 -1.19 -13.60
N HIS A 296 -0.02 -1.83 -14.72
CA HIS A 296 0.77 -3.04 -14.74
C HIS A 296 2.07 -2.83 -15.52
N LEU A 297 3.18 -3.34 -14.99
CA LEU A 297 4.47 -3.42 -15.66
C LEU A 297 4.94 -4.87 -15.63
N ASP A 298 5.17 -5.44 -16.79
CA ASP A 298 5.61 -6.82 -16.95
C ASP A 298 7.11 -6.92 -17.26
N ASN A 299 7.66 -8.14 -17.10
CA ASN A 299 9.03 -8.47 -17.48
C ASN A 299 10.11 -7.66 -16.75
N ILE A 300 9.89 -7.28 -15.51
CA ILE A 300 10.87 -6.58 -14.69
C ILE A 300 11.95 -7.58 -14.27
N LYS A 301 13.18 -7.33 -14.68
CA LYS A 301 14.37 -8.11 -14.32
C LYS A 301 15.30 -7.27 -13.46
N LEU A 302 15.69 -7.82 -12.33
CA LEU A 302 16.59 -7.16 -11.40
C LEU A 302 18.03 -7.63 -11.61
N LEU A 303 18.97 -6.70 -11.55
CA LEU A 303 20.40 -7.01 -11.59
C LEU A 303 20.83 -7.55 -10.24
N GLU A 304 21.47 -8.72 -10.26
CA GLU A 304 21.91 -9.43 -9.05
C GLU A 304 22.87 -8.58 -8.22
N LYS A 305 22.67 -8.58 -6.89
CA LYS A 305 23.55 -7.93 -5.90
C LYS A 305 23.79 -6.43 -6.16
N GLN A 306 22.84 -5.79 -6.82
CA GLN A 306 22.89 -4.36 -7.14
C GLN A 306 21.62 -3.66 -6.67
N HIS A 307 21.74 -2.35 -6.50
CA HIS A 307 20.59 -1.49 -6.34
C HIS A 307 19.99 -1.22 -7.73
N ASN A 308 18.71 -1.53 -7.85
CA ASN A 308 17.92 -1.29 -9.06
C ASN A 308 16.98 -0.10 -8.82
N THR A 309 16.70 0.68 -9.84
CA THR A 309 15.70 1.74 -9.80
C THR A 309 14.70 1.52 -10.92
N LEU A 310 13.42 1.51 -10.57
CA LEU A 310 12.31 1.41 -11.50
C LEU A 310 11.51 2.71 -11.47
N VAL A 311 11.54 3.46 -12.56
CA VAL A 311 10.78 4.71 -12.69
C VAL A 311 9.45 4.42 -13.35
N VAL A 312 8.35 4.81 -12.70
CA VAL A 312 6.99 4.56 -13.19
C VAL A 312 6.21 5.87 -13.19
N PRO A 313 5.81 6.38 -14.36
CA PRO A 313 4.96 7.57 -14.41
C PRO A 313 3.54 7.22 -13.94
N VAL A 314 3.06 7.95 -12.95
CA VAL A 314 1.72 7.81 -12.36
C VAL A 314 1.05 9.16 -12.35
N VAL A 315 0.50 9.52 -13.49
CA VAL A 315 -0.16 10.80 -13.71
C VAL A 315 -1.61 10.69 -13.29
N GLN A 316 -2.05 11.43 -12.27
CA GLN A 316 -3.36 11.30 -11.66
C GLN A 316 -4.11 12.63 -11.59
N GLY A 317 -5.44 12.55 -11.66
CA GLY A 317 -6.38 13.60 -11.33
C GLY A 317 -7.52 13.05 -10.46
N LYS A 318 -8.50 13.87 -10.16
CA LYS A 318 -9.65 13.50 -9.31
C LYS A 318 -10.96 13.63 -10.06
N ILE A 319 -11.84 12.65 -9.88
CA ILE A 319 -13.24 12.73 -10.33
C ILE A 319 -14.11 12.95 -9.10
N LYS A 320 -14.97 13.95 -9.17
CA LYS A 320 -15.98 14.23 -8.16
C LYS A 320 -17.35 14.21 -8.79
N LEU A 321 -18.25 13.34 -8.29
CA LEU A 321 -19.67 13.36 -8.63
C LEU A 321 -20.39 14.25 -7.62
N SER A 322 -21.24 15.16 -8.08
CA SER A 322 -22.01 16.05 -7.23
C SER A 322 -23.43 16.25 -7.75
N ALA A 323 -24.38 16.50 -6.87
CA ALA A 323 -25.71 16.91 -7.23
C ALA A 323 -25.82 18.45 -7.17
N ALA A 324 -26.55 19.05 -8.10
CA ALA A 324 -26.80 20.50 -8.11
C ALA A 324 -27.66 21.00 -6.94
N GLY A 325 -28.07 20.11 -6.02
CA GLY A 325 -28.85 20.39 -4.82
C GLY A 325 -29.03 19.14 -3.98
N SER A 326 -29.83 19.24 -2.90
CA SER A 326 -30.07 18.12 -2.00
C SER A 326 -30.80 16.97 -2.69
N MET A 327 -30.38 15.74 -2.42
CA MET A 327 -31.07 14.53 -2.87
C MET A 327 -32.33 14.29 -2.03
N PRO A 328 -33.48 14.04 -2.65
CA PRO A 328 -34.70 13.71 -1.93
C PRO A 328 -34.55 12.41 -1.11
N PHE A 329 -35.16 12.38 0.07
CA PHE A 329 -35.18 11.21 0.97
C PHE A 329 -33.79 10.73 1.42
N GLY A 330 -32.75 11.58 1.38
CA GLY A 330 -31.39 11.20 1.77
C GLY A 330 -30.79 10.08 0.89
N ARG A 331 -31.28 9.91 -0.34
CA ARG A 331 -30.74 8.90 -1.26
C ARG A 331 -29.32 9.25 -1.67
N GLU A 332 -28.46 8.27 -1.62
CA GLU A 332 -27.11 8.36 -2.15
C GLU A 332 -27.13 8.24 -3.68
N LEU A 333 -26.23 8.97 -4.33
CA LEU A 333 -26.06 8.93 -5.77
C LEU A 333 -24.71 8.32 -6.10
N TYR A 334 -24.71 7.35 -7.02
CA TYR A 334 -23.51 6.65 -7.47
C TYR A 334 -23.29 6.83 -8.96
N GLY A 335 -22.02 6.81 -9.37
CA GLY A 335 -21.60 6.81 -10.76
C GLY A 335 -20.67 5.62 -11.04
N LEU A 336 -20.94 4.92 -12.14
CA LEU A 336 -20.06 3.85 -12.66
C LEU A 336 -19.04 4.51 -13.57
N VAL A 337 -17.76 4.46 -13.23
CA VAL A 337 -16.66 4.98 -14.04
C VAL A 337 -16.11 3.86 -14.89
N LYS A 338 -16.08 4.06 -16.20
CA LYS A 338 -15.60 3.14 -17.23
C LYS A 338 -14.50 3.81 -18.04
N ARG A 339 -13.65 3.05 -18.73
CA ARG A 339 -12.78 3.64 -19.78
C ARG A 339 -13.61 4.05 -20.98
N CYS A 340 -13.20 5.11 -21.69
CA CYS A 340 -13.84 5.52 -22.92
C CYS A 340 -13.98 4.37 -23.90
N GLY A 341 -15.22 4.13 -24.36
CA GLY A 341 -15.54 3.09 -25.31
C GLY A 341 -15.44 1.65 -24.77
N SER A 342 -15.42 1.46 -23.46
CA SER A 342 -15.41 0.16 -22.79
C SER A 342 -16.59 0.01 -21.86
N ASP A 343 -17.14 -1.22 -21.77
CA ASP A 343 -18.19 -1.53 -20.79
C ASP A 343 -17.63 -1.96 -19.43
N GLU A 344 -16.31 -2.09 -19.31
CA GLU A 344 -15.65 -2.47 -18.07
C GLU A 344 -15.76 -1.38 -17.01
N ILE A 345 -16.34 -1.71 -15.86
CA ILE A 345 -16.45 -0.80 -14.73
C ILE A 345 -15.11 -0.81 -13.98
N ILE A 346 -14.41 0.32 -14.00
CA ILE A 346 -13.17 0.52 -13.27
C ILE A 346 -13.45 0.75 -11.79
N HIS A 347 -14.46 1.59 -11.50
CA HIS A 347 -14.77 1.98 -10.12
C HIS A 347 -16.19 2.54 -10.01
N VAL A 348 -16.72 2.55 -8.78
CA VAL A 348 -18.01 3.15 -8.45
C VAL A 348 -17.75 4.35 -7.54
N VAL A 349 -18.00 5.56 -8.06
CA VAL A 349 -17.86 6.80 -7.28
C VAL A 349 -19.16 7.13 -6.57
N GLN A 350 -19.07 7.56 -5.32
CA GLN A 350 -20.19 8.07 -4.53
C GLN A 350 -20.24 9.59 -4.65
N ALA A 351 -21.44 10.16 -4.70
CA ALA A 351 -21.58 11.62 -4.75
C ALA A 351 -20.96 12.29 -3.52
N GLU A 352 -20.45 13.51 -3.72
CA GLU A 352 -19.74 14.38 -2.78
C GLU A 352 -18.37 13.85 -2.32
N GLN A 353 -17.96 12.66 -2.75
CA GLN A 353 -16.59 12.16 -2.58
C GLN A 353 -15.74 12.50 -3.81
N SER A 354 -14.47 12.78 -3.55
CA SER A 354 -13.47 13.04 -4.60
C SER A 354 -12.46 11.89 -4.60
N GLU A 355 -12.36 11.18 -5.73
CA GLU A 355 -11.53 9.99 -5.82
C GLU A 355 -10.49 10.12 -6.92
N GLU A 356 -9.31 9.54 -6.69
CA GLU A 356 -8.17 9.60 -7.61
C GLU A 356 -8.27 8.57 -8.72
N PHE A 357 -7.96 9.01 -9.95
CA PHE A 357 -7.89 8.19 -11.15
C PHE A 357 -6.63 8.56 -11.95
N LEU A 358 -6.12 7.63 -12.74
CA LEU A 358 -5.10 7.96 -13.72
C LEU A 358 -5.64 8.99 -14.72
N ALA A 359 -4.78 9.89 -15.18
CA ALA A 359 -5.15 10.80 -16.26
C ALA A 359 -5.54 10.00 -17.50
N GLY A 360 -6.62 10.41 -18.16
CA GLY A 360 -7.16 9.66 -19.29
C GLY A 360 -8.59 10.02 -19.63
N CYS A 361 -9.21 9.20 -20.47
CA CYS A 361 -10.59 9.37 -20.91
C CYS A 361 -11.51 8.37 -20.22
N TYR A 362 -12.66 8.85 -19.73
CA TYR A 362 -13.64 8.06 -19.00
C TYR A 362 -15.06 8.29 -19.47
N ASP A 363 -15.87 7.25 -19.43
CA ASP A 363 -17.32 7.32 -19.55
C ASP A 363 -17.94 7.10 -18.17
N ILE A 364 -18.85 7.97 -17.76
CA ILE A 364 -19.44 7.94 -16.43
C ILE A 364 -20.95 7.76 -16.54
N GLU A 365 -21.44 6.63 -16.05
CA GLU A 365 -22.86 6.31 -16.00
C GLU A 365 -23.40 6.57 -14.58
N VAL A 366 -24.20 7.61 -14.42
CA VAL A 366 -24.82 7.93 -13.15
C VAL A 366 -26.08 7.11 -12.93
N LEU A 367 -26.18 6.45 -11.77
CA LEU A 367 -27.30 5.59 -11.38
C LEU A 367 -28.51 6.41 -10.90
N SER A 368 -28.92 7.37 -11.73
CA SER A 368 -30.13 8.17 -11.57
C SER A 368 -31.30 7.55 -12.32
N LEU A 369 -32.46 8.14 -12.20
CA LEU A 369 -33.65 7.77 -13.00
C LEU A 369 -34.14 9.01 -13.78
N PRO A 370 -34.08 9.00 -15.14
CA PRO A 370 -33.38 8.06 -15.99
C PRO A 370 -31.87 8.06 -15.73
N ARG A 371 -31.15 7.03 -16.20
CA ARG A 371 -29.69 7.00 -16.14
C ARG A 371 -29.11 8.14 -16.95
N LEU A 372 -28.05 8.74 -16.43
CA LEU A 372 -27.39 9.87 -17.09
C LEU A 372 -25.97 9.43 -17.49
N MET A 373 -25.63 9.62 -18.77
CA MET A 373 -24.32 9.27 -19.32
C MET A 373 -23.51 10.54 -19.58
N PHE A 374 -22.25 10.52 -19.15
CA PHE A 374 -21.22 11.49 -19.49
C PHE A 374 -20.13 10.76 -20.24
N GLU A 375 -20.13 10.87 -21.56
CA GLU A 375 -19.17 10.20 -22.42
C GLU A 375 -17.98 11.11 -22.72
N GLY A 376 -16.79 10.51 -22.91
CA GLY A 376 -15.58 11.23 -23.32
C GLY A 376 -15.06 12.23 -22.30
N VAL A 377 -15.23 11.96 -21.02
CA VAL A 377 -14.74 12.82 -19.92
C VAL A 377 -13.22 12.72 -19.84
N VAL A 378 -12.52 13.74 -20.30
CA VAL A 378 -11.06 13.82 -20.20
C VAL A 378 -10.67 14.31 -18.81
N LEU A 379 -9.80 13.54 -18.13
CA LEU A 379 -9.18 13.86 -16.84
C LEU A 379 -7.71 14.16 -17.06
N GLU A 380 -7.28 15.35 -16.69
CA GLU A 380 -5.89 15.80 -16.75
C GLU A 380 -5.20 15.68 -15.40
N GLU A 381 -3.88 15.79 -15.41
CA GLU A 381 -3.06 15.75 -14.21
C GLU A 381 -3.45 16.85 -13.21
N ASN A 382 -3.52 16.49 -11.93
CA ASN A 382 -3.89 17.39 -10.81
C ASN A 382 -5.25 18.09 -10.99
N GLN A 383 -6.05 17.73 -12.00
CA GLN A 383 -7.38 18.26 -12.23
C GLN A 383 -8.40 17.62 -11.28
N VAL A 384 -9.32 18.43 -10.78
CA VAL A 384 -10.55 17.92 -10.15
C VAL A 384 -11.69 18.06 -11.18
N LYS A 385 -12.06 16.95 -11.80
CA LYS A 385 -13.17 16.91 -12.76
C LYS A 385 -14.49 16.77 -12.03
N ASN A 386 -15.29 17.82 -12.01
CA ASN A 386 -16.60 17.81 -11.40
C ASN A 386 -17.65 17.32 -12.41
N ILE A 387 -18.38 16.27 -12.05
CA ILE A 387 -19.54 15.75 -12.77
C ILE A 387 -20.76 16.15 -11.99
N THR A 388 -21.51 17.12 -12.53
CA THR A 388 -22.67 17.67 -11.82
C THR A 388 -23.96 17.12 -12.40
N VAL A 389 -24.74 16.47 -11.55
CA VAL A 389 -26.05 15.92 -11.86
C VAL A 389 -27.12 16.94 -11.50
N PRO A 390 -28.09 17.23 -12.40
CA PRO A 390 -29.20 18.10 -12.06
C PRO A 390 -29.95 17.64 -10.81
N GLN A 391 -30.37 18.57 -9.97
CA GLN A 391 -31.14 18.22 -8.78
C GLN A 391 -32.44 17.50 -9.20
N PRO A 392 -32.70 16.28 -8.73
CA PRO A 392 -33.90 15.55 -9.08
C PRO A 392 -35.15 16.14 -8.40
N GLY A 393 -36.32 15.85 -8.97
CA GLY A 393 -37.61 16.06 -8.35
C GLY A 393 -38.24 14.75 -7.88
N VAL A 394 -39.44 14.82 -7.31
CA VAL A 394 -40.17 13.66 -6.80
C VAL A 394 -41.49 13.51 -7.54
N LEU A 395 -41.67 12.35 -8.16
CA LEU A 395 -42.99 11.91 -8.67
C LEU A 395 -43.69 11.13 -7.57
N VAL A 396 -44.89 11.54 -7.23
CA VAL A 396 -45.79 10.83 -6.30
C VAL A 396 -46.99 10.28 -7.08
N MET A 397 -47.02 8.99 -7.34
CA MET A 397 -48.11 8.31 -8.04
C MET A 397 -49.11 7.76 -7.01
N GLN A 398 -50.37 8.16 -7.16
CA GLN A 398 -51.47 7.65 -6.33
C GLN A 398 -52.37 6.74 -7.15
N ARG A 399 -52.55 5.53 -6.67
CA ARG A 399 -53.39 4.49 -7.29
C ARG A 399 -54.54 4.12 -6.35
N ARG A 400 -55.75 4.01 -6.89
CA ARG A 400 -56.91 3.47 -6.15
C ARG A 400 -57.15 2.01 -6.45
N HIS A 401 -56.64 1.51 -7.56
CA HIS A 401 -56.75 0.14 -8.03
C HIS A 401 -55.42 -0.33 -8.62
N PRO A 402 -55.18 -1.66 -8.66
CA PRO A 402 -54.04 -2.20 -9.35
C PRO A 402 -54.03 -1.79 -10.84
N VAL A 403 -52.87 -1.41 -11.36
CA VAL A 403 -52.69 -0.98 -12.75
C VAL A 403 -51.51 -1.71 -13.38
N PHE A 404 -51.61 -2.02 -14.68
CA PHE A 404 -50.49 -2.36 -15.51
C PHE A 404 -50.06 -1.15 -16.26
N GLY A 405 -48.76 -0.87 -16.30
CA GLY A 405 -48.23 0.25 -17.04
C GLY A 405 -46.76 0.52 -16.78
N ASP A 406 -46.25 1.43 -17.54
CA ASP A 406 -44.84 1.79 -17.53
C ASP A 406 -44.68 3.32 -17.56
N LEU A 407 -43.57 3.77 -17.00
CA LEU A 407 -43.11 5.14 -17.02
C LEU A 407 -42.00 5.30 -18.06
N PHE A 408 -42.16 6.33 -18.85
CA PHE A 408 -41.24 6.70 -19.93
C PHE A 408 -40.72 8.13 -19.74
N VAL A 409 -39.48 8.39 -20.13
CA VAL A 409 -38.98 9.75 -20.34
C VAL A 409 -39.05 10.09 -21.83
N GLU A 410 -39.44 11.33 -22.13
CA GLU A 410 -39.43 11.85 -23.51
C GLU A 410 -38.03 12.39 -23.82
N HIS A 411 -37.37 11.77 -24.79
CA HIS A 411 -36.07 12.18 -25.26
C HIS A 411 -36.04 12.26 -26.80
N ASN A 412 -35.72 13.42 -27.34
CA ASN A 412 -35.64 13.65 -28.79
C ASN A 412 -36.85 13.13 -29.58
N GLY A 413 -38.05 13.34 -29.06
CA GLY A 413 -39.29 12.92 -29.71
C GLY A 413 -39.62 11.43 -29.59
N SER A 414 -38.81 10.67 -28.87
CA SER A 414 -39.03 9.25 -28.60
C SER A 414 -39.34 9.02 -27.13
N LEU A 415 -40.07 7.94 -26.84
CA LEU A 415 -40.31 7.46 -25.47
C LEU A 415 -39.28 6.40 -25.08
N VAL A 416 -38.51 6.70 -24.06
CA VAL A 416 -37.54 5.73 -23.48
C VAL A 416 -38.11 5.18 -22.18
N TRP A 417 -38.23 3.87 -22.09
CA TRP A 417 -38.73 3.18 -20.90
C TRP A 417 -37.73 3.36 -19.75
N ILE A 418 -38.25 3.63 -18.53
CA ILE A 418 -37.40 3.81 -17.35
C ILE A 418 -37.86 3.02 -16.12
N TYR A 419 -39.17 2.71 -16.02
CA TYR A 419 -39.69 2.04 -14.82
C TYR A 419 -41.04 1.34 -15.13
N SER A 420 -41.22 0.11 -14.60
CA SER A 420 -42.50 -0.59 -14.64
C SER A 420 -43.26 -0.44 -13.34
N LEU A 421 -44.56 -0.14 -13.43
CA LEU A 421 -45.42 -0.01 -12.26
C LEU A 421 -45.68 -1.41 -11.66
N ASP A 422 -45.60 -1.52 -10.32
CA ASP A 422 -45.97 -2.75 -9.64
C ASP A 422 -47.47 -2.98 -9.78
N SER A 423 -47.84 -4.03 -10.51
CA SER A 423 -49.25 -4.35 -10.84
C SER A 423 -50.05 -4.91 -9.71
N GLU A 424 -49.44 -5.34 -8.63
CA GLU A 424 -50.11 -5.95 -7.46
C GLU A 424 -50.36 -4.93 -6.36
N SER A 425 -49.66 -3.84 -6.37
CA SER A 425 -49.73 -2.81 -5.33
C SER A 425 -50.83 -1.77 -5.56
N VAL A 426 -51.58 -1.45 -4.51
CA VAL A 426 -52.54 -0.33 -4.44
C VAL A 426 -52.05 0.66 -3.39
N THR A 427 -50.94 1.34 -3.71
CA THR A 427 -50.29 2.26 -2.76
C THR A 427 -49.90 3.56 -3.44
N THR A 428 -49.54 4.53 -2.61
CA THR A 428 -48.81 5.70 -3.07
C THR A 428 -47.34 5.31 -3.28
N GLU A 429 -46.85 5.48 -4.50
CA GLU A 429 -45.48 5.18 -4.87
C GLU A 429 -44.74 6.49 -5.17
N SER A 430 -43.52 6.61 -4.67
CA SER A 430 -42.69 7.81 -4.89
C SER A 430 -41.39 7.44 -5.61
N LEU A 431 -41.13 8.12 -6.73
CA LEU A 431 -39.91 7.99 -7.51
C LEU A 431 -39.12 9.30 -7.52
N VAL A 432 -37.82 9.20 -7.35
CA VAL A 432 -36.87 10.32 -7.54
C VAL A 432 -36.44 10.32 -8.99
N LEU A 433 -36.78 11.39 -9.72
CA LEU A 433 -36.57 11.48 -11.15
C LEU A 433 -35.77 12.74 -11.50
N LEU A 434 -34.90 12.65 -12.50
CA LEU A 434 -34.23 13.82 -13.05
C LEU A 434 -35.25 14.77 -13.68
N PRO A 435 -34.95 16.08 -13.79
CA PRO A 435 -35.79 17.02 -14.49
C PRO A 435 -36.00 16.62 -15.96
N GLY A 436 -37.24 16.72 -16.44
CA GLY A 436 -37.58 16.33 -17.80
C GLY A 436 -39.06 16.12 -17.99
N ASN A 437 -39.46 15.79 -19.23
CA ASN A 437 -40.81 15.46 -19.61
C ASN A 437 -41.00 13.94 -19.57
N TYR A 438 -42.08 13.52 -18.94
CA TYR A 438 -42.36 12.13 -18.69
C TYR A 438 -43.75 11.76 -19.10
N ARG A 439 -43.95 10.49 -19.38
CA ARG A 439 -45.23 9.93 -19.76
C ARG A 439 -45.45 8.60 -19.05
N VAL A 440 -46.57 8.46 -18.33
CA VAL A 440 -47.01 7.19 -17.81
C VAL A 440 -48.12 6.66 -18.70
N ILE A 441 -47.97 5.42 -19.16
CA ILE A 441 -48.95 4.70 -19.98
C ILE A 441 -49.44 3.51 -19.14
N TYR A 442 -50.74 3.46 -18.89
CA TYR A 442 -51.29 2.48 -17.97
C TYR A 442 -52.73 2.09 -18.30
N ARG A 443 -53.16 0.97 -17.75
CA ARG A 443 -54.57 0.55 -17.67
C ARG A 443 -54.89 -0.12 -16.37
N ALA A 444 -56.15 -0.15 -15.95
CA ALA A 444 -56.54 -0.94 -14.81
C ALA A 444 -56.22 -2.44 -15.02
N ALA A 445 -55.71 -3.13 -13.97
CA ALA A 445 -55.21 -4.50 -14.09
C ALA A 445 -56.30 -5.49 -14.57
N ARG A 446 -57.54 -5.27 -14.18
CA ARG A 446 -58.67 -6.09 -14.60
C ARG A 446 -59.28 -5.73 -15.97
N ALA A 447 -58.85 -4.62 -16.57
CA ALA A 447 -59.31 -4.22 -17.91
C ALA A 447 -58.63 -5.07 -18.99
N ARG A 448 -59.41 -5.63 -19.90
CA ARG A 448 -58.91 -6.56 -20.93
C ARG A 448 -58.98 -6.02 -22.35
N LYS A 449 -59.32 -4.76 -22.54
CA LYS A 449 -59.40 -4.10 -23.87
C LYS A 449 -58.36 -2.98 -23.97
N VAL A 450 -57.69 -2.91 -25.08
CA VAL A 450 -56.69 -1.85 -25.39
C VAL A 450 -57.31 -0.43 -25.28
N ALA A 451 -58.60 -0.31 -25.60
CA ALA A 451 -59.36 0.96 -25.52
C ALA A 451 -59.39 1.54 -24.09
N TYR A 452 -59.03 0.81 -23.08
CA TYR A 452 -58.95 1.30 -21.69
C TYR A 452 -57.55 1.82 -21.34
N THR A 453 -56.60 1.79 -22.27
CA THR A 453 -55.28 2.39 -22.05
C THR A 453 -55.43 3.90 -21.86
N ARG A 454 -54.73 4.41 -20.86
CA ARG A 454 -54.67 5.84 -20.55
C ARG A 454 -53.21 6.27 -20.57
N GLU A 455 -53.05 7.56 -20.82
CA GLU A 455 -51.74 8.19 -20.89
C GLU A 455 -51.83 9.52 -20.12
N ILE A 456 -50.80 9.80 -19.32
CA ILE A 456 -50.66 11.08 -18.60
C ILE A 456 -49.22 11.57 -18.82
N SER A 457 -49.13 12.78 -19.40
CA SER A 457 -47.85 13.47 -19.54
C SER A 457 -47.70 14.50 -18.42
N PHE A 458 -46.46 14.62 -17.90
CA PHE A 458 -46.12 15.55 -16.83
C PHE A 458 -44.65 15.95 -16.93
N THR A 459 -44.27 17.04 -16.25
CA THR A 459 -42.89 17.52 -16.21
C THR A 459 -42.36 17.46 -14.78
N ILE A 460 -41.20 16.86 -14.60
CA ILE A 460 -40.44 16.91 -13.38
C ILE A 460 -39.55 18.14 -13.39
N THR A 461 -39.67 18.95 -12.35
CA THR A 461 -38.84 20.14 -12.12
C THR A 461 -37.89 19.92 -10.96
N SER A 462 -36.65 20.43 -11.07
CA SER A 462 -35.63 20.35 -10.01
C SER A 462 -36.16 20.74 -8.64
N GLY A 463 -35.96 19.87 -7.65
CA GLY A 463 -36.32 20.09 -6.24
C GLY A 463 -37.80 20.13 -5.94
N LYS A 464 -38.70 19.90 -6.93
CA LYS A 464 -40.14 19.95 -6.72
C LYS A 464 -40.77 18.56 -6.74
N SER A 465 -41.88 18.43 -6.06
CA SER A 465 -42.71 17.23 -6.09
C SER A 465 -43.94 17.45 -6.95
N ILE A 466 -44.26 16.45 -7.77
CA ILE A 466 -45.51 16.42 -8.56
C ILE A 466 -46.30 15.18 -8.17
N LYS A 467 -47.63 15.33 -8.15
CA LYS A 467 -48.56 14.26 -7.82
C LYS A 467 -49.37 13.87 -9.05
N VAL A 468 -49.31 12.60 -9.42
CA VAL A 468 -50.07 12.02 -10.53
C VAL A 468 -51.05 10.98 -9.96
N LYS A 469 -52.30 11.00 -10.39
CA LYS A 469 -53.34 10.03 -10.01
C LYS A 469 -53.57 9.08 -11.16
N LEU A 470 -53.40 7.78 -10.94
CA LEU A 470 -53.60 6.71 -11.89
C LEU A 470 -54.92 5.96 -11.63
#